data_521c892c4972ff0328898a4c62fc1d89
#
_entry.id   521c892c4972ff0328898a4c62fc1d89
#
_cell.length_a   1.000
_cell.length_b   1.000
_cell.length_c   1.000
_cell.angle_alpha   90.00
_cell.angle_beta   90.00
_cell.angle_gamma   90.00
#
_symmetry.space_group_name_H-M   'P 1'
#
loop_
_entity.id
_entity.type
_entity.pdbx_description
1 polymer ?
#
loop_
_entity_poly.entity_id
_entity_poly.type
_entity_poly.pdbx_seq_one_letter_code
_entity_poly.pdbx_strand_id
1 'polypeptide(L)'
;MSAPTAESYDLKKGQLFNLLLVTFASTVGFWAWTIVGPLAKYYAKPDQMHLNPGTTSLLVAMPIFIGAIGRIPVGGLTDKYGGRIMMSLVLAVSTPLVLLVGVAGSMKSFPLMLVFSFLLGIAGTVFAVGIPFSSAWYPPARKGFATGVFGAGMVGTALSAFFTPRLMNLVGYMNTHYIIAALCAVTAVISFLFLRDSPATANREVTPLMPKIIRAFKVKSTWQLCFLYSVVFGGFVAFSNYLPTYLNNIYDFNAEAAGARAAGFAAAAVVARPFGGILADKFGPKIITFIALGGVSVLALITAFQPDAEHVYGPIFLAMAALLGLGSGSVFGWVGRAADPKNVGAVSGVIAAAGALGGFFPPLVMGATYDAAHRNYFIGLTLLAVTAAVAFASAFLVKHGGKPEHHKADAAAK
;
A
#
# COMPACT_ATOMS: atom_id res chain seq x y z
N MET A 1 -35.17 -24.45 -3.97
CA MET A 1 -34.24 -24.68 -2.85
C MET A 1 -33.98 -23.33 -2.24
N SER A 2 -34.50 -23.07 -1.05
CA SER A 2 -34.27 -21.82 -0.31
C SER A 2 -32.80 -21.73 0.07
N ALA A 3 -32.20 -20.57 -0.16
CA ALA A 3 -30.85 -20.28 0.31
C ALA A 3 -30.76 -20.54 1.82
N PRO A 4 -29.69 -21.17 2.33
CA PRO A 4 -29.54 -21.38 3.75
C PRO A 4 -29.53 -20.01 4.43
N THR A 5 -30.45 -19.85 5.36
CA THR A 5 -30.58 -18.66 6.19
C THR A 5 -29.31 -18.46 7.00
N ALA A 6 -28.90 -17.20 7.20
CA ALA A 6 -27.68 -16.80 7.90
C ALA A 6 -27.58 -17.25 9.38
N GLU A 7 -28.50 -18.06 9.86
CA GLU A 7 -28.61 -18.50 11.26
C GLU A 7 -27.76 -19.73 11.62
N SER A 8 -27.18 -20.44 10.66
CA SER A 8 -26.52 -21.71 10.96
C SER A 8 -25.02 -21.61 11.26
N TYR A 9 -24.42 -20.42 11.21
CA TYR A 9 -23.02 -20.23 11.54
C TYR A 9 -22.85 -19.27 12.70
N ASP A 10 -22.12 -19.69 13.73
CA ASP A 10 -21.59 -18.80 14.76
C ASP A 10 -20.43 -17.96 14.12
N LEU A 11 -20.80 -17.20 13.07
CA LEU A 11 -19.93 -16.32 12.31
C LEU A 11 -19.21 -15.31 13.22
N LYS A 12 -19.83 -14.97 14.36
CA LYS A 12 -19.29 -13.98 15.30
C LYS A 12 -17.95 -14.40 15.91
N LYS A 13 -17.74 -15.68 16.23
CA LYS A 13 -16.48 -16.16 16.81
C LYS A 13 -15.35 -16.22 15.78
N GLY A 14 -15.63 -16.60 14.54
CA GLY A 14 -14.62 -16.68 13.48
C GLY A 14 -14.25 -15.33 12.83
N GLN A 15 -15.21 -14.39 12.78
CA GLN A 15 -15.04 -13.11 12.08
C GLN A 15 -13.87 -12.29 12.60
N LEU A 16 -13.88 -11.98 13.90
CA LEU A 16 -12.86 -11.10 14.49
C LEU A 16 -11.49 -11.77 14.51
N PHE A 17 -11.43 -13.07 14.86
CA PHE A 17 -10.17 -13.82 14.88
C PHE A 17 -9.51 -13.85 13.50
N ASN A 18 -10.24 -14.24 12.45
CA ASN A 18 -9.70 -14.28 11.10
C ASN A 18 -9.32 -12.88 10.58
N LEU A 19 -10.10 -11.85 10.92
CA LEU A 19 -9.79 -10.47 10.55
C LEU A 19 -8.49 -9.99 11.22
N LEU A 20 -8.33 -10.19 12.52
CA LEU A 20 -7.11 -9.79 13.24
C LEU A 20 -5.89 -10.57 12.78
N LEU A 21 -6.03 -11.89 12.58
CA LEU A 21 -4.93 -12.73 12.13
C LEU A 21 -4.47 -12.39 10.71
N VAL A 22 -5.39 -12.18 9.77
CA VAL A 22 -5.03 -11.77 8.40
C VAL A 22 -4.45 -10.37 8.36
N THR A 23 -4.89 -9.48 9.26
CA THR A 23 -4.32 -8.14 9.41
C THR A 23 -2.88 -8.22 9.93
N PHE A 24 -2.62 -9.05 10.94
CA PHE A 24 -1.28 -9.32 11.45
C PHE A 24 -0.38 -9.94 10.37
N ALA A 25 -0.86 -10.95 9.67
CA ALA A 25 -0.14 -11.58 8.55
C ALA A 25 0.23 -10.56 7.46
N SER A 26 -0.70 -9.67 7.14
CA SER A 26 -0.47 -8.56 6.21
C SER A 26 0.57 -7.57 6.73
N THR A 27 0.57 -7.27 8.03
CA THR A 27 1.57 -6.39 8.66
C THR A 27 2.99 -6.95 8.47
N VAL A 28 3.17 -8.25 8.69
CA VAL A 28 4.46 -8.92 8.47
C VAL A 28 4.85 -8.90 6.99
N GLY A 29 3.91 -9.18 6.08
CA GLY A 29 4.14 -9.10 4.64
C GLY A 29 4.56 -7.71 4.18
N PHE A 30 3.93 -6.65 4.68
CA PHE A 30 4.31 -5.27 4.37
C PHE A 30 5.65 -4.87 4.97
N TRP A 31 6.01 -5.39 6.14
CA TRP A 31 7.36 -5.18 6.68
C TRP A 31 8.42 -5.79 5.76
N ALA A 32 8.26 -7.07 5.37
CA ALA A 32 9.17 -7.73 4.46
C ALA A 32 9.25 -7.01 3.09
N TRP A 33 8.10 -6.57 2.55
CA TRP A 33 8.01 -5.85 1.29
C TRP A 33 8.85 -4.58 1.25
N THR A 34 8.93 -3.85 2.36
CA THR A 34 9.57 -2.54 2.43
C THR A 34 10.93 -2.54 3.14
N ILE A 35 11.52 -3.72 3.40
CA ILE A 35 12.78 -3.86 4.15
C ILE A 35 13.96 -3.10 3.51
N VAL A 36 13.96 -2.96 2.19
CA VAL A 36 15.06 -2.36 1.42
C VAL A 36 15.15 -0.85 1.60
N GLY A 37 14.02 -0.15 1.65
CA GLY A 37 13.96 1.31 1.72
C GLY A 37 14.70 1.90 2.91
N PRO A 38 14.44 1.47 4.15
CA PRO A 38 15.14 1.95 5.34
C PRO A 38 16.64 1.65 5.37
N LEU A 39 17.10 0.66 4.61
CA LEU A 39 18.50 0.28 4.50
C LEU A 39 19.21 0.91 3.27
N ALA A 40 18.53 1.73 2.49
CA ALA A 40 19.07 2.30 1.25
C ALA A 40 20.39 3.06 1.47
N LYS A 41 20.48 3.85 2.55
CA LYS A 41 21.74 4.56 2.91
C LYS A 41 22.88 3.59 3.23
N TYR A 42 22.59 2.44 3.85
CA TYR A 42 23.60 1.42 4.11
C TYR A 42 24.17 0.88 2.79
N TYR A 43 23.33 0.52 1.83
CA TYR A 43 23.75 0.00 0.55
C TYR A 43 24.52 1.03 -0.30
N ALA A 44 24.21 2.32 -0.14
CA ALA A 44 24.86 3.41 -0.88
C ALA A 44 26.25 3.75 -0.37
N LYS A 45 26.70 3.26 0.80
CA LYS A 45 28.02 3.55 1.35
C LYS A 45 29.14 3.10 0.40
N PRO A 46 30.30 3.83 0.40
CA PRO A 46 31.47 3.47 -0.41
C PRO A 46 32.04 2.09 -0.12
N ASP A 47 31.99 1.64 1.12
CA ASP A 47 32.43 0.32 1.60
C ASP A 47 31.40 -0.79 1.32
N GLN A 48 30.23 -0.45 0.78
CA GLN A 48 29.16 -1.38 0.40
C GLN A 48 29.05 -1.47 -1.14
N MET A 49 27.93 -1.06 -1.72
CA MET A 49 27.71 -1.13 -3.17
C MET A 49 28.03 0.17 -3.89
N HIS A 50 28.40 1.24 -3.18
CA HIS A 50 28.72 2.56 -3.73
C HIS A 50 27.66 3.07 -4.71
N LEU A 51 26.38 2.99 -4.31
CA LEU A 51 25.26 3.34 -5.18
C LEU A 51 25.12 4.86 -5.31
N ASN A 52 24.92 5.32 -6.53
CA ASN A 52 24.51 6.71 -6.79
C ASN A 52 22.99 6.89 -6.49
N PRO A 53 22.48 8.12 -6.46
CA PRO A 53 21.06 8.39 -6.17
C PRO A 53 20.10 7.67 -7.11
N GLY A 54 20.41 7.56 -8.39
CA GLY A 54 19.58 6.87 -9.38
C GLY A 54 19.50 5.37 -9.13
N THR A 55 20.63 4.69 -8.89
CA THR A 55 20.68 3.26 -8.58
C THR A 55 20.06 2.94 -7.22
N THR A 56 20.22 3.83 -6.24
CA THR A 56 19.57 3.71 -4.93
C THR A 56 18.05 3.79 -5.08
N SER A 57 17.56 4.75 -5.85
CA SER A 57 16.12 4.92 -6.11
C SER A 57 15.53 3.74 -6.87
N LEU A 58 16.26 3.22 -7.86
CA LEU A 58 15.86 2.01 -8.58
C LEU A 58 15.73 0.82 -7.64
N LEU A 59 16.70 0.60 -6.75
CA LEU A 59 16.69 -0.48 -5.78
C LEU A 59 15.49 -0.40 -4.85
N VAL A 60 15.17 0.79 -4.33
CA VAL A 60 14.02 1.03 -3.44
C VAL A 60 12.68 0.84 -4.18
N ALA A 61 12.61 1.17 -5.46
CA ALA A 61 11.41 1.04 -6.26
C ALA A 61 11.11 -0.41 -6.70
N MET A 62 12.12 -1.26 -6.86
CA MET A 62 11.95 -2.62 -7.42
C MET A 62 10.91 -3.49 -6.69
N PRO A 63 10.87 -3.58 -5.35
CA PRO A 63 9.83 -4.35 -4.67
C PRO A 63 8.42 -3.84 -4.95
N ILE A 64 8.27 -2.52 -5.16
CA ILE A 64 6.97 -1.89 -5.41
C ILE A 64 6.40 -2.37 -6.75
N PHE A 65 7.23 -2.52 -7.76
CA PHE A 65 6.81 -2.93 -9.10
C PHE A 65 6.13 -4.29 -9.10
N ILE A 66 6.80 -5.33 -8.58
CA ILE A 66 6.21 -6.68 -8.49
C ILE A 66 5.05 -6.71 -7.49
N GLY A 67 5.16 -5.97 -6.38
CA GLY A 67 4.06 -5.83 -5.43
C GLY A 67 2.78 -5.26 -6.06
N ALA A 68 2.92 -4.43 -7.09
CA ALA A 68 1.81 -3.87 -7.85
C ALA A 68 1.24 -4.87 -8.87
N ILE A 69 2.07 -5.33 -9.80
CA ILE A 69 1.64 -6.20 -10.91
C ILE A 69 1.19 -7.57 -10.38
N GLY A 70 1.91 -8.11 -9.40
CA GLY A 70 1.61 -9.39 -8.77
C GLY A 70 0.25 -9.46 -8.07
N ARG A 71 -0.36 -8.31 -7.71
CA ARG A 71 -1.72 -8.29 -7.14
C ARG A 71 -2.77 -8.89 -8.08
N ILE A 72 -2.58 -8.75 -9.38
CA ILE A 72 -3.54 -9.25 -10.37
C ILE A 72 -3.56 -10.79 -10.36
N PRO A 73 -2.45 -11.51 -10.63
CA PRO A 73 -2.47 -12.97 -10.60
C PRO A 73 -2.72 -13.52 -9.20
N VAL A 74 -2.14 -12.93 -8.14
CA VAL A 74 -2.36 -13.39 -6.76
C VAL A 74 -3.83 -13.22 -6.34
N GLY A 75 -4.49 -12.14 -6.73
CA GLY A 75 -5.93 -11.97 -6.49
C GLY A 75 -6.76 -13.05 -7.18
N GLY A 76 -6.44 -13.39 -8.43
CA GLY A 76 -7.09 -14.48 -9.15
C GLY A 76 -6.83 -15.87 -8.54
N LEU A 77 -5.62 -16.11 -8.08
CA LEU A 77 -5.27 -17.34 -7.36
C LEU A 77 -5.97 -17.40 -6.00
N THR A 78 -6.18 -16.26 -5.34
CA THR A 78 -6.96 -16.20 -4.09
C THR A 78 -8.42 -16.57 -4.30
N ASP A 79 -9.02 -16.15 -5.41
CA ASP A 79 -10.38 -16.57 -5.78
C ASP A 79 -10.46 -18.10 -6.00
N LYS A 80 -9.38 -18.73 -6.48
CA LYS A 80 -9.33 -20.16 -6.79
C LYS A 80 -8.97 -21.05 -5.59
N TYR A 81 -7.94 -20.66 -4.83
CA TYR A 81 -7.36 -21.50 -3.77
C TYR A 81 -7.75 -21.07 -2.36
N GLY A 82 -8.45 -19.95 -2.22
CA GLY A 82 -8.81 -19.38 -0.92
C GLY A 82 -7.74 -18.49 -0.32
N GLY A 83 -8.17 -17.61 0.58
CA GLY A 83 -7.28 -16.63 1.18
C GLY A 83 -6.34 -17.24 2.21
N ARG A 84 -6.75 -18.29 2.92
CA ARG A 84 -5.91 -19.04 3.86
C ARG A 84 -4.64 -19.55 3.18
N ILE A 85 -4.78 -20.30 2.08
CA ILE A 85 -3.66 -20.90 1.35
C ILE A 85 -2.79 -19.79 0.74
N MET A 86 -3.41 -18.81 0.10
CA MET A 86 -2.69 -17.77 -0.60
C MET A 86 -1.91 -16.83 0.35
N MET A 87 -2.47 -16.46 1.51
CA MET A 87 -1.75 -15.68 2.53
C MET A 87 -0.52 -16.43 3.04
N SER A 88 -0.71 -17.71 3.37
CA SER A 88 0.39 -18.57 3.83
C SER A 88 1.47 -18.75 2.77
N LEU A 89 1.07 -18.95 1.51
CA LEU A 89 2.00 -19.14 0.38
C LEU A 89 2.81 -17.86 0.11
N VAL A 90 2.17 -16.69 0.08
CA VAL A 90 2.87 -15.42 -0.14
C VAL A 90 3.93 -15.20 0.94
N LEU A 91 3.60 -15.41 2.21
CA LEU A 91 4.57 -15.27 3.31
C LEU A 91 5.66 -16.35 3.27
N ALA A 92 5.32 -17.61 2.94
CA ALA A 92 6.28 -18.68 2.80
C ALA A 92 7.29 -18.42 1.67
N VAL A 93 6.83 -17.91 0.52
CA VAL A 93 7.70 -17.52 -0.60
C VAL A 93 8.53 -16.29 -0.25
N SER A 94 7.99 -15.35 0.52
CA SER A 94 8.72 -14.16 0.97
C SER A 94 9.88 -14.50 1.91
N THR A 95 9.77 -15.58 2.67
CA THR A 95 10.81 -16.03 3.63
C THR A 95 12.19 -16.20 2.98
N PRO A 96 12.39 -17.07 1.99
CA PRO A 96 13.68 -17.21 1.34
C PRO A 96 14.10 -15.95 0.58
N LEU A 97 13.16 -15.16 0.06
CA LEU A 97 13.47 -13.93 -0.67
C LEU A 97 14.05 -12.84 0.25
N VAL A 98 13.57 -12.73 1.49
CA VAL A 98 14.19 -11.85 2.51
C VAL A 98 15.63 -12.28 2.78
N LEU A 99 15.90 -13.59 2.89
CA LEU A 99 17.25 -14.11 3.09
C LEU A 99 18.15 -13.84 1.88
N LEU A 100 17.65 -14.04 0.67
CA LEU A 100 18.39 -13.79 -0.57
C LEU A 100 18.73 -12.31 -0.75
N VAL A 101 17.84 -11.39 -0.35
CA VAL A 101 18.14 -9.96 -0.28
C VAL A 101 19.28 -9.71 0.72
N GLY A 102 19.24 -10.34 1.90
CA GLY A 102 20.32 -10.26 2.89
C GLY A 102 21.66 -10.77 2.35
N VAL A 103 21.67 -11.91 1.68
CA VAL A 103 22.87 -12.50 1.05
C VAL A 103 23.41 -11.59 -0.05
N ALA A 104 22.56 -11.09 -0.95
CA ALA A 104 22.98 -10.19 -2.01
C ALA A 104 23.64 -8.91 -1.48
N GLY A 105 23.08 -8.35 -0.38
CA GLY A 105 23.68 -7.22 0.30
C GLY A 105 25.02 -7.53 0.95
N SER A 106 25.17 -8.72 1.59
CA SER A 106 26.45 -9.18 2.15
C SER A 106 27.51 -9.41 1.07
N MET A 107 27.09 -9.86 -0.12
CA MET A 107 27.97 -10.02 -1.28
C MET A 107 28.28 -8.68 -1.97
N LYS A 108 27.66 -7.57 -1.54
CA LYS A 108 27.77 -6.25 -2.16
C LYS A 108 27.45 -6.25 -3.66
N SER A 109 26.56 -7.15 -4.08
CA SER A 109 26.21 -7.34 -5.49
C SER A 109 24.92 -6.59 -5.83
N PHE A 110 25.04 -5.43 -6.49
CA PHE A 110 23.89 -4.66 -6.93
C PHE A 110 22.97 -5.43 -7.88
N PRO A 111 23.46 -6.20 -8.90
CA PRO A 111 22.57 -6.97 -9.76
C PRO A 111 21.74 -8.01 -9.00
N LEU A 112 22.35 -8.78 -8.08
CA LEU A 112 21.64 -9.76 -7.27
C LEU A 112 20.64 -9.08 -6.33
N MET A 113 21.05 -7.96 -5.73
CA MET A 113 20.19 -7.16 -4.85
C MET A 113 18.95 -6.67 -5.60
N LEU A 114 19.11 -6.21 -6.84
CA LEU A 114 18.03 -5.73 -7.69
C LEU A 114 17.04 -6.86 -8.01
N VAL A 115 17.56 -8.04 -8.42
CA VAL A 115 16.73 -9.21 -8.76
C VAL A 115 15.96 -9.72 -7.54
N PHE A 116 16.64 -9.89 -6.40
CA PHE A 116 15.96 -10.43 -5.21
C PHE A 116 15.01 -9.42 -4.56
N SER A 117 15.32 -8.12 -4.62
CA SER A 117 14.39 -7.06 -4.20
C SER A 117 13.15 -7.01 -5.09
N PHE A 118 13.32 -7.16 -6.40
CA PHE A 118 12.21 -7.28 -7.35
C PHE A 118 11.31 -8.47 -7.01
N LEU A 119 11.88 -9.66 -6.81
CA LEU A 119 11.12 -10.88 -6.45
C LEU A 119 10.45 -10.74 -5.08
N LEU A 120 11.13 -10.13 -4.09
CA LEU A 120 10.58 -9.88 -2.76
C LEU A 120 9.32 -8.99 -2.82
N GLY A 121 9.14 -8.24 -3.91
CA GLY A 121 7.90 -7.52 -4.18
C GLY A 121 6.63 -8.35 -4.02
N ILE A 122 6.72 -9.69 -4.18
CA ILE A 122 5.59 -10.62 -3.95
C ILE A 122 4.97 -10.44 -2.55
N ALA A 123 5.75 -10.09 -1.52
CA ALA A 123 5.27 -9.85 -0.17
C ALA A 123 4.21 -8.74 -0.12
N GLY A 124 4.27 -7.73 -1.02
CA GLY A 124 3.26 -6.67 -1.12
C GLY A 124 1.91 -7.13 -1.67
N THR A 125 1.84 -8.35 -2.23
CA THR A 125 0.59 -8.91 -2.76
C THR A 125 -0.35 -9.43 -1.67
N VAL A 126 0.08 -9.47 -0.40
CA VAL A 126 -0.80 -9.79 0.76
C VAL A 126 -2.06 -8.91 0.77
N PHE A 127 -1.99 -7.71 0.20
CA PHE A 127 -3.14 -6.82 0.07
C PHE A 127 -4.23 -7.39 -0.85
N ALA A 128 -3.84 -8.01 -1.96
CA ALA A 128 -4.76 -8.63 -2.90
C ALA A 128 -5.42 -9.90 -2.34
N VAL A 129 -4.77 -10.56 -1.39
CA VAL A 129 -5.31 -11.72 -0.65
C VAL A 129 -6.26 -11.27 0.45
N GLY A 130 -5.83 -10.32 1.26
CA GLY A 130 -6.52 -9.99 2.51
C GLY A 130 -7.80 -9.17 2.32
N ILE A 131 -7.90 -8.30 1.30
CA ILE A 131 -9.14 -7.54 1.01
C ILE A 131 -10.33 -8.47 0.75
N PRO A 132 -10.30 -9.38 -0.24
CA PRO A 132 -11.41 -10.30 -0.47
C PRO A 132 -11.62 -11.27 0.68
N PHE A 133 -10.55 -11.76 1.32
CA PHE A 133 -10.64 -12.63 2.49
C PHE A 133 -11.40 -11.96 3.65
N SER A 134 -10.98 -10.76 4.05
CA SER A 134 -11.60 -10.02 5.16
C SER A 134 -13.06 -9.68 4.87
N SER A 135 -13.36 -9.20 3.65
CA SER A 135 -14.71 -8.82 3.27
C SER A 135 -15.68 -10.00 3.16
N ALA A 136 -15.17 -11.21 2.88
CA ALA A 136 -16.01 -12.41 2.78
C ALA A 136 -16.57 -12.90 4.12
N TRP A 137 -15.96 -12.53 5.23
CA TRP A 137 -16.41 -12.86 6.57
C TRP A 137 -17.53 -11.96 7.09
N TYR A 138 -17.82 -10.83 6.42
CA TYR A 138 -18.73 -9.82 6.94
C TYR A 138 -19.91 -9.57 5.98
N PRO A 139 -21.11 -9.29 6.52
CA PRO A 139 -22.27 -8.94 5.71
C PRO A 139 -22.01 -7.62 4.94
N PRO A 140 -22.74 -7.36 3.84
CA PRO A 140 -22.53 -6.18 2.98
C PRO A 140 -22.44 -4.86 3.74
N ALA A 141 -23.26 -4.66 4.76
CA ALA A 141 -23.27 -3.46 5.61
C ALA A 141 -21.99 -3.25 6.45
N ARG A 142 -21.19 -4.30 6.68
CA ARG A 142 -19.96 -4.26 7.51
C ARG A 142 -18.68 -4.59 6.74
N LYS A 143 -18.74 -4.76 5.43
CA LYS A 143 -17.56 -5.01 4.60
C LYS A 143 -16.55 -3.87 4.66
N GLY A 144 -17.03 -2.62 4.73
CA GLY A 144 -16.19 -1.44 4.90
C GLY A 144 -15.38 -1.47 6.21
N PHE A 145 -16.00 -1.88 7.31
CA PHE A 145 -15.31 -2.09 8.58
C PHE A 145 -14.20 -3.14 8.45
N ALA A 146 -14.52 -4.31 7.89
CA ALA A 146 -13.55 -5.39 7.73
C ALA A 146 -12.34 -5.00 6.88
N THR A 147 -12.58 -4.36 5.73
CA THR A 147 -11.50 -3.89 4.84
C THR A 147 -10.73 -2.72 5.44
N GLY A 148 -11.38 -1.88 6.26
CA GLY A 148 -10.74 -0.81 7.02
C GLY A 148 -9.77 -1.35 8.06
N VAL A 149 -10.19 -2.32 8.88
CA VAL A 149 -9.34 -3.00 9.88
C VAL A 149 -8.19 -3.73 9.19
N PHE A 150 -8.47 -4.48 8.13
CA PHE A 150 -7.42 -5.12 7.32
C PHE A 150 -6.43 -4.09 6.76
N GLY A 151 -6.93 -2.95 6.30
CA GLY A 151 -6.09 -1.85 5.80
C GLY A 151 -5.10 -1.32 6.83
N ALA A 152 -5.39 -1.43 8.14
CA ALA A 152 -4.45 -1.09 9.21
C ALA A 152 -3.19 -1.99 9.21
N GLY A 153 -3.24 -3.18 8.60
CA GLY A 153 -2.07 -4.04 8.39
C GLY A 153 -0.94 -3.37 7.61
N MET A 154 -1.24 -2.31 6.84
CA MET A 154 -0.21 -1.48 6.19
C MET A 154 0.72 -0.76 7.18
N VAL A 155 0.42 -0.76 8.47
CA VAL A 155 1.35 -0.32 9.53
C VAL A 155 2.68 -1.09 9.48
N GLY A 156 2.73 -2.26 8.84
CA GLY A 156 3.97 -3.00 8.55
C GLY A 156 5.03 -2.15 7.83
N THR A 157 4.63 -1.20 7.00
CA THR A 157 5.57 -0.25 6.36
C THR A 157 6.19 0.70 7.40
N ALA A 158 5.40 1.17 8.38
CA ALA A 158 5.90 1.98 9.47
C ALA A 158 6.83 1.17 10.41
N LEU A 159 6.46 -0.08 10.71
CA LEU A 159 7.31 -0.98 11.50
C LEU A 159 8.63 -1.25 10.78
N SER A 160 8.59 -1.46 9.47
CA SER A 160 9.81 -1.61 8.65
C SER A 160 10.71 -0.38 8.77
N ALA A 161 10.17 0.80 8.53
CA ALA A 161 10.92 2.04 8.58
C ALA A 161 11.53 2.30 9.98
N PHE A 162 10.79 1.99 11.04
CA PHE A 162 11.23 2.24 12.42
C PHE A 162 12.19 1.17 12.93
N PHE A 163 11.85 -0.11 12.79
CA PHE A 163 12.61 -1.18 13.45
C PHE A 163 13.76 -1.72 12.61
N THR A 164 13.69 -1.70 11.27
CA THR A 164 14.74 -2.31 10.46
C THR A 164 16.12 -1.68 10.66
N PRO A 165 16.29 -0.32 10.67
CA PRO A 165 17.59 0.29 10.95
C PRO A 165 18.08 0.02 12.39
N ARG A 166 17.16 -0.01 13.36
CA ARG A 166 17.48 -0.32 14.77
C ARG A 166 17.94 -1.75 14.94
N LEU A 167 17.25 -2.71 14.33
CA LEU A 167 17.66 -4.11 14.34
C LEU A 167 19.04 -4.26 13.70
N MET A 168 19.29 -3.60 12.57
CA MET A 168 20.60 -3.64 11.92
C MET A 168 21.72 -3.15 12.85
N ASN A 169 21.47 -2.09 13.61
CA ASN A 169 22.45 -1.57 14.57
C ASN A 169 22.63 -2.46 15.80
N LEU A 170 21.54 -3.11 16.27
CA LEU A 170 21.57 -3.96 17.47
C LEU A 170 22.17 -5.34 17.22
N VAL A 171 21.77 -5.99 16.13
CA VAL A 171 22.08 -7.40 15.87
C VAL A 171 22.91 -7.63 14.60
N GLY A 172 23.16 -6.57 13.82
CA GLY A 172 23.89 -6.63 12.57
C GLY A 172 23.00 -6.90 11.36
N TYR A 173 23.57 -6.67 10.17
CA TYR A 173 22.87 -6.69 8.91
C TYR A 173 22.18 -8.05 8.61
N MET A 174 22.94 -9.13 8.62
CA MET A 174 22.41 -10.48 8.26
C MET A 174 21.39 -10.98 9.29
N ASN A 175 21.64 -10.74 10.60
CA ASN A 175 20.71 -11.17 11.64
C ASN A 175 19.36 -10.43 11.54
N THR A 176 19.35 -9.18 11.06
CA THR A 176 18.11 -8.47 10.76
C THR A 176 17.29 -9.22 9.72
N HIS A 177 17.93 -9.70 8.64
CA HIS A 177 17.23 -10.48 7.60
C HIS A 177 16.78 -11.84 8.13
N TYR A 178 17.56 -12.51 8.98
CA TYR A 178 17.14 -13.76 9.64
C TYR A 178 15.90 -13.56 10.51
N ILE A 179 15.84 -12.48 11.30
CA ILE A 179 14.70 -12.18 12.16
C ILE A 179 13.43 -11.94 11.32
N ILE A 180 13.52 -11.13 10.27
CA ILE A 180 12.37 -10.83 9.41
C ILE A 180 11.93 -12.07 8.63
N ALA A 181 12.87 -12.88 8.12
CA ALA A 181 12.57 -14.12 7.45
C ALA A 181 11.89 -15.13 8.40
N ALA A 182 12.40 -15.26 9.64
CA ALA A 182 11.79 -16.11 10.66
C ALA A 182 10.36 -15.64 11.01
N LEU A 183 10.17 -14.31 11.12
CA LEU A 183 8.84 -13.73 11.34
C LEU A 183 7.88 -14.06 10.19
N CYS A 184 8.33 -13.97 8.92
CA CYS A 184 7.54 -14.40 7.75
C CYS A 184 7.21 -15.90 7.81
N ALA A 185 8.20 -16.75 8.09
CA ALA A 185 8.01 -18.20 8.15
C ALA A 185 7.01 -18.60 9.25
N VAL A 186 7.20 -18.09 10.47
CA VAL A 186 6.31 -18.36 11.60
C VAL A 186 4.90 -17.87 11.29
N THR A 187 4.76 -16.66 10.71
CA THR A 187 3.45 -16.12 10.34
C THR A 187 2.81 -16.91 9.20
N ALA A 188 3.58 -17.43 8.25
CA ALA A 188 3.08 -18.32 7.21
C ALA A 188 2.49 -19.61 7.81
N VAL A 189 3.18 -20.23 8.76
CA VAL A 189 2.71 -21.43 9.47
C VAL A 189 1.46 -21.12 10.30
N ILE A 190 1.46 -20.03 11.08
CA ILE A 190 0.31 -19.60 11.87
C ILE A 190 -0.90 -19.34 10.95
N SER A 191 -0.68 -18.66 9.81
CA SER A 191 -1.74 -18.41 8.83
C SER A 191 -2.30 -19.71 8.25
N PHE A 192 -1.42 -20.65 7.91
CA PHE A 192 -1.83 -21.96 7.39
C PHE A 192 -2.64 -22.78 8.40
N LEU A 193 -2.26 -22.76 9.65
CA LEU A 193 -2.91 -23.57 10.70
C LEU A 193 -4.21 -22.95 11.18
N PHE A 194 -4.26 -21.63 11.34
CA PHE A 194 -5.32 -20.97 12.08
C PHE A 194 -6.27 -20.13 11.22
N LEU A 195 -5.86 -19.58 10.08
CA LEU A 195 -6.81 -18.90 9.19
C LEU A 195 -7.84 -19.90 8.66
N ARG A 196 -9.05 -19.42 8.47
CA ARG A 196 -10.15 -20.18 7.86
C ARG A 196 -10.79 -19.33 6.77
N ASP A 197 -11.03 -19.91 5.61
CA ASP A 197 -11.82 -19.23 4.58
C ASP A 197 -13.29 -19.14 5.01
N SER A 198 -13.93 -18.04 4.62
CA SER A 198 -15.34 -17.84 4.98
C SER A 198 -16.22 -18.89 4.32
N PRO A 199 -17.18 -19.48 5.04
CA PRO A 199 -18.17 -20.39 4.44
C PRO A 199 -18.92 -19.78 3.26
N ALA A 200 -19.07 -18.45 3.23
CA ALA A 200 -19.69 -17.73 2.11
C ALA A 200 -18.91 -17.85 0.79
N THR A 201 -17.66 -18.31 0.83
CA THR A 201 -16.81 -18.52 -0.35
C THR A 201 -16.75 -19.99 -0.79
N ALA A 202 -17.30 -20.94 -0.02
CA ALA A 202 -17.21 -22.38 -0.29
C ALA A 202 -17.81 -22.80 -1.65
N ASN A 203 -18.89 -22.14 -2.08
CA ASN A 203 -19.62 -22.44 -3.33
C ASN A 203 -19.42 -21.34 -4.39
N ARG A 204 -18.35 -20.54 -4.30
CA ARG A 204 -18.11 -19.46 -5.25
C ARG A 204 -17.66 -20.02 -6.60
N GLU A 205 -18.41 -19.73 -7.66
CA GLU A 205 -17.96 -20.01 -9.02
C GLU A 205 -16.68 -19.23 -9.33
N VAL A 206 -15.61 -19.97 -9.65
CA VAL A 206 -14.34 -19.37 -10.06
C VAL A 206 -14.47 -18.95 -11.51
N THR A 207 -14.83 -17.71 -11.72
CA THR A 207 -14.85 -17.15 -13.09
C THR A 207 -13.43 -16.78 -13.54
N PRO A 208 -13.06 -17.04 -14.81
CA PRO A 208 -11.75 -16.72 -15.34
C PRO A 208 -11.37 -15.26 -15.10
N LEU A 209 -10.12 -15.02 -14.64
CA LEU A 209 -9.63 -13.69 -14.26
C LEU A 209 -9.54 -12.74 -15.44
N MET A 210 -9.02 -13.22 -16.58
CA MET A 210 -8.76 -12.39 -17.76
C MET A 210 -10.02 -11.69 -18.32
N PRO A 211 -11.16 -12.37 -18.50
CA PRO A 211 -12.40 -11.70 -18.94
C PRO A 211 -12.90 -10.64 -17.96
N LYS A 212 -12.67 -10.82 -16.63
CA LYS A 212 -13.03 -9.83 -15.62
C LYS A 212 -12.17 -8.57 -15.77
N ILE A 213 -10.86 -8.75 -15.93
CA ILE A 213 -9.90 -7.65 -16.11
C ILE A 213 -10.21 -6.87 -17.39
N ILE A 214 -10.41 -7.57 -18.51
CA ILE A 214 -10.75 -6.93 -19.79
C ILE A 214 -12.04 -6.10 -19.66
N ARG A 215 -13.06 -6.61 -18.95
CA ARG A 215 -14.28 -5.86 -18.68
C ARG A 215 -14.03 -4.62 -17.83
N ALA A 216 -13.19 -4.72 -16.79
CA ALA A 216 -12.83 -3.59 -15.95
C ALA A 216 -12.13 -2.49 -16.77
N PHE A 217 -11.23 -2.84 -17.67
CA PHE A 217 -10.54 -1.88 -18.54
C PHE A 217 -11.45 -1.21 -19.59
N LYS A 218 -12.60 -1.79 -19.95
CA LYS A 218 -13.57 -1.17 -20.83
C LYS A 218 -14.39 -0.05 -20.16
N VAL A 219 -14.35 0.04 -18.85
CA VAL A 219 -15.10 1.06 -18.08
C VAL A 219 -14.25 2.32 -17.96
N LYS A 220 -14.70 3.44 -18.52
CA LYS A 220 -13.97 4.73 -18.52
C LYS A 220 -13.60 5.21 -17.12
N SER A 221 -14.51 5.07 -16.16
CA SER A 221 -14.26 5.47 -14.76
C SER A 221 -13.13 4.65 -14.10
N THR A 222 -12.85 3.42 -14.57
CA THR A 222 -11.72 2.62 -14.08
C THR A 222 -10.40 3.35 -14.31
N TRP A 223 -10.15 3.87 -15.51
CA TRP A 223 -8.92 4.59 -15.83
C TRP A 223 -8.77 5.88 -15.02
N GLN A 224 -9.86 6.62 -14.88
CA GLN A 224 -9.87 7.85 -14.08
C GLN A 224 -9.53 7.55 -12.61
N LEU A 225 -10.19 6.54 -12.03
CA LEU A 225 -9.93 6.13 -10.64
C LEU A 225 -8.55 5.47 -10.47
N CYS A 226 -8.04 4.75 -11.46
CA CYS A 226 -6.66 4.26 -11.48
C CYS A 226 -5.66 5.40 -11.37
N PHE A 227 -5.85 6.46 -12.14
CA PHE A 227 -4.96 7.62 -12.08
C PHE A 227 -5.04 8.34 -10.73
N LEU A 228 -6.24 8.63 -10.23
CA LEU A 228 -6.42 9.25 -8.92
C LEU A 228 -5.80 8.39 -7.80
N TYR A 229 -6.04 7.09 -7.84
CA TYR A 229 -5.53 6.18 -6.82
C TYR A 229 -4.00 5.99 -6.90
N SER A 230 -3.43 6.01 -8.12
CA SER A 230 -1.97 5.98 -8.29
C SER A 230 -1.28 7.23 -7.72
N VAL A 231 -1.94 8.37 -7.68
CA VAL A 231 -1.38 9.57 -7.04
C VAL A 231 -1.51 9.50 -5.52
N VAL A 232 -2.71 9.23 -4.97
CA VAL A 232 -2.90 9.27 -3.51
C VAL A 232 -2.30 8.04 -2.81
N PHE A 233 -2.58 6.84 -3.28
CA PHE A 233 -2.04 5.61 -2.70
C PHE A 233 -0.59 5.37 -3.13
N GLY A 234 -0.29 5.60 -4.41
CA GLY A 234 1.08 5.51 -4.92
C GLY A 234 1.99 6.53 -4.26
N GLY A 235 1.53 7.77 -4.06
CA GLY A 235 2.26 8.78 -3.30
C GLY A 235 2.57 8.33 -1.87
N PHE A 236 1.59 7.76 -1.16
CA PHE A 236 1.82 7.16 0.16
C PHE A 236 2.88 6.05 0.11
N VAL A 237 2.78 5.10 -0.80
CA VAL A 237 3.75 3.99 -0.94
C VAL A 237 5.14 4.53 -1.28
N ALA A 238 5.24 5.44 -2.23
CA ALA A 238 6.49 6.05 -2.66
C ALA A 238 7.21 6.75 -1.51
N PHE A 239 6.51 7.67 -0.84
CA PHE A 239 7.11 8.44 0.26
C PHE A 239 7.39 7.56 1.48
N SER A 240 6.54 6.60 1.84
CA SER A 240 6.84 5.67 2.93
C SER A 240 8.16 4.90 2.72
N ASN A 241 8.52 4.62 1.47
CA ASN A 241 9.76 3.90 1.14
C ASN A 241 10.95 4.83 0.87
N TYR A 242 10.73 5.98 0.25
CA TYR A 242 11.81 6.88 -0.18
C TYR A 242 12.13 7.97 0.82
N LEU A 243 11.21 8.31 1.74
CA LEU A 243 11.42 9.37 2.73
C LEU A 243 12.69 9.18 3.59
N PRO A 244 13.09 7.97 4.03
CA PRO A 244 14.37 7.79 4.68
C PRO A 244 15.55 8.28 3.85
N THR A 245 15.57 7.94 2.55
CA THR A 245 16.61 8.37 1.61
C THR A 245 16.62 9.89 1.44
N TYR A 246 15.44 10.49 1.26
CA TYR A 246 15.28 11.94 1.15
C TYR A 246 15.81 12.66 2.40
N LEU A 247 15.39 12.24 3.59
CA LEU A 247 15.82 12.84 4.87
C LEU A 247 17.32 12.68 5.11
N ASN A 248 17.89 11.55 4.71
CA ASN A 248 19.33 11.33 4.77
C ASN A 248 20.11 12.30 3.86
N ASN A 249 19.61 12.50 2.61
CA ASN A 249 20.33 13.28 1.61
C ASN A 249 20.23 14.78 1.85
N ILE A 250 19.10 15.25 2.39
CA ILE A 250 18.84 16.70 2.57
C ILE A 250 19.22 17.17 3.97
N TYR A 251 18.80 16.44 5.00
CA TYR A 251 18.92 16.88 6.39
C TYR A 251 19.97 16.08 7.20
N ASP A 252 20.78 15.24 6.55
CA ASP A 252 21.84 14.44 7.14
C ASP A 252 21.41 13.54 8.32
N PHE A 253 20.13 13.17 8.38
CA PHE A 253 19.67 12.24 9.41
C PHE A 253 20.37 10.89 9.29
N ASN A 254 20.69 10.30 10.42
CA ASN A 254 21.11 8.91 10.44
C ASN A 254 19.92 7.98 10.12
N ALA A 255 20.19 6.71 9.84
CA ALA A 255 19.17 5.76 9.39
C ALA A 255 18.02 5.59 10.42
N GLU A 256 18.31 5.65 11.72
CA GLU A 256 17.29 5.52 12.77
C GLU A 256 16.36 6.73 12.86
N ALA A 257 16.95 7.94 12.82
CA ALA A 257 16.19 9.18 12.89
C ALA A 257 15.34 9.38 11.63
N ALA A 258 15.87 9.08 10.45
CA ALA A 258 15.14 9.11 9.18
C ALA A 258 14.03 8.05 9.17
N GLY A 259 14.32 6.83 9.65
CA GLY A 259 13.36 5.75 9.77
C GLY A 259 12.21 6.07 10.73
N ALA A 260 12.48 6.73 11.86
CA ALA A 260 11.44 7.15 12.81
C ALA A 260 10.46 8.15 12.17
N ARG A 261 10.97 9.14 11.40
CA ARG A 261 10.13 10.12 10.70
C ARG A 261 9.32 9.50 9.57
N ALA A 262 9.93 8.60 8.82
CA ALA A 262 9.23 7.84 7.79
C ALA A 262 8.15 6.91 8.39
N ALA A 263 8.40 6.32 9.56
CA ALA A 263 7.40 5.56 10.29
C ALA A 263 6.22 6.43 10.73
N GLY A 264 6.49 7.66 11.23
CA GLY A 264 5.46 8.64 11.56
C GLY A 264 4.62 9.01 10.34
N PHE A 265 5.25 9.25 9.20
CA PHE A 265 4.58 9.49 7.92
C PHE A 265 3.66 8.31 7.54
N ALA A 266 4.20 7.09 7.53
CA ALA A 266 3.44 5.92 7.16
C ALA A 266 2.26 5.65 8.12
N ALA A 267 2.48 5.80 9.43
CA ALA A 267 1.43 5.64 10.44
C ALA A 267 0.32 6.69 10.28
N ALA A 268 0.67 7.96 10.06
CA ALA A 268 -0.31 9.03 9.83
C ALA A 268 -1.21 8.74 8.62
N ALA A 269 -0.62 8.29 7.50
CA ALA A 269 -1.37 7.92 6.31
C ALA A 269 -2.30 6.72 6.54
N VAL A 270 -1.81 5.67 7.22
CA VAL A 270 -2.60 4.46 7.54
C VAL A 270 -3.78 4.81 8.44
N VAL A 271 -3.55 5.63 9.48
CA VAL A 271 -4.61 6.09 10.40
C VAL A 271 -5.63 6.99 9.68
N ALA A 272 -5.19 7.90 8.82
CA ALA A 272 -6.07 8.80 8.10
C ALA A 272 -6.97 8.09 7.06
N ARG A 273 -6.58 6.93 6.55
CA ARG A 273 -7.28 6.22 5.46
C ARG A 273 -8.73 5.85 5.79
N PRO A 274 -9.07 5.24 6.94
CA PRO A 274 -10.45 4.97 7.32
C PRO A 274 -11.30 6.24 7.39
N PHE A 275 -10.73 7.33 7.92
CA PHE A 275 -11.42 8.62 7.98
C PHE A 275 -11.75 9.16 6.58
N GLY A 276 -10.84 8.95 5.61
CA GLY A 276 -11.10 9.30 4.21
C GLY A 276 -12.33 8.58 3.64
N GLY A 277 -12.51 7.31 3.95
CA GLY A 277 -13.72 6.55 3.60
C GLY A 277 -14.98 7.07 4.29
N ILE A 278 -14.93 7.26 5.60
CA ILE A 278 -16.06 7.79 6.39
C ILE A 278 -16.48 9.19 5.93
N LEU A 279 -15.52 10.08 5.71
CA LEU A 279 -15.79 11.43 5.20
C LEU A 279 -16.33 11.40 3.78
N ALA A 280 -15.84 10.49 2.93
CA ALA A 280 -16.38 10.28 1.58
C ALA A 280 -17.82 9.78 1.61
N ASP A 281 -18.20 8.96 2.58
CA ASP A 281 -19.59 8.53 2.75
C ASP A 281 -20.49 9.68 3.18
N LYS A 282 -20.01 10.58 4.04
CA LYS A 282 -20.76 11.71 4.57
C LYS A 282 -20.86 12.89 3.59
N PHE A 283 -19.76 13.27 2.98
CA PHE A 283 -19.66 14.51 2.18
C PHE A 283 -19.56 14.25 0.66
N GLY A 284 -19.40 12.99 0.27
CA GLY A 284 -19.15 12.55 -1.10
C GLY A 284 -17.65 12.39 -1.40
N PRO A 285 -17.27 11.32 -2.14
CA PRO A 285 -15.86 11.00 -2.39
C PRO A 285 -15.15 12.07 -3.23
N LYS A 286 -15.87 12.76 -4.10
CA LYS A 286 -15.32 13.81 -4.96
C LYS A 286 -14.72 14.97 -4.14
N ILE A 287 -15.43 15.46 -3.13
CA ILE A 287 -14.99 16.58 -2.28
C ILE A 287 -13.74 16.20 -1.49
N ILE A 288 -13.75 15.03 -0.86
CA ILE A 288 -12.61 14.56 -0.05
C ILE A 288 -11.38 14.32 -0.93
N THR A 289 -11.58 13.78 -2.12
CA THR A 289 -10.49 13.58 -3.10
C THR A 289 -9.89 14.91 -3.56
N PHE A 290 -10.71 15.93 -3.78
CA PHE A 290 -10.23 17.28 -4.11
C PHE A 290 -9.40 17.89 -2.97
N ILE A 291 -9.88 17.83 -1.74
CA ILE A 291 -9.14 18.32 -0.58
C ILE A 291 -7.79 17.60 -0.47
N ALA A 292 -7.80 16.27 -0.62
CA ALA A 292 -6.58 15.47 -0.54
C ALA A 292 -5.57 15.83 -1.63
N LEU A 293 -5.98 15.81 -2.90
CA LEU A 293 -5.08 16.06 -4.03
C LEU A 293 -4.60 17.51 -4.10
N GLY A 294 -5.49 18.48 -3.84
CA GLY A 294 -5.13 19.89 -3.78
C GLY A 294 -4.12 20.18 -2.67
N GLY A 295 -4.38 19.64 -1.46
CA GLY A 295 -3.47 19.77 -0.34
C GLY A 295 -2.13 19.08 -0.58
N VAL A 296 -2.12 17.88 -1.13
CA VAL A 296 -0.88 17.16 -1.50
C VAL A 296 -0.08 17.94 -2.54
N SER A 297 -0.73 18.53 -3.56
CA SER A 297 -0.06 19.34 -4.56
C SER A 297 0.66 20.54 -3.95
N VAL A 298 -0.04 21.29 -3.07
CA VAL A 298 0.51 22.45 -2.38
C VAL A 298 1.67 22.05 -1.45
N LEU A 299 1.47 21.03 -0.61
CA LEU A 299 2.49 20.58 0.34
C LEU A 299 3.73 19.99 -0.36
N ALA A 300 3.56 19.26 -1.47
CA ALA A 300 4.67 18.78 -2.27
C ALA A 300 5.47 19.93 -2.89
N LEU A 301 4.78 20.99 -3.35
CA LEU A 301 5.44 22.18 -3.87
C LEU A 301 6.21 22.94 -2.77
N ILE A 302 5.63 23.08 -1.56
CA ILE A 302 6.34 23.67 -0.42
C ILE A 302 7.58 22.83 -0.06
N THR A 303 7.44 21.50 -0.06
CA THR A 303 8.56 20.58 0.19
C THR A 303 9.67 20.72 -0.85
N ALA A 304 9.33 21.08 -2.10
CA ALA A 304 10.33 21.31 -3.16
C ALA A 304 11.33 22.41 -2.82
N PHE A 305 10.92 23.41 -2.02
CA PHE A 305 11.80 24.46 -1.52
C PHE A 305 12.68 24.04 -0.33
N GLN A 306 12.51 22.79 0.16
CA GLN A 306 13.34 22.16 1.18
C GLN A 306 13.50 23.02 2.44
N PRO A 307 12.41 23.36 3.16
CA PRO A 307 12.53 24.19 4.35
C PRO A 307 13.45 23.52 5.39
N ASP A 308 14.41 24.27 5.94
CA ASP A 308 15.46 23.74 6.83
C ASP A 308 14.97 23.42 8.26
N ALA A 309 13.94 24.14 8.72
CA ALA A 309 13.50 24.03 10.09
C ALA A 309 12.62 22.79 10.33
N GLU A 310 12.97 21.94 11.28
CA GLU A 310 12.22 20.71 11.60
C GLU A 310 10.75 20.99 11.97
N HIS A 311 10.50 22.05 12.71
CA HIS A 311 9.15 22.49 13.06
C HIS A 311 8.31 22.95 11.83
N VAL A 312 8.92 23.08 10.66
CA VAL A 312 8.25 23.39 9.39
C VAL A 312 8.07 22.14 8.55
N TYR A 313 9.15 21.42 8.20
CA TYR A 313 9.04 20.25 7.32
C TYR A 313 8.36 19.04 7.99
N GLY A 314 8.50 18.87 9.30
CA GLY A 314 7.86 17.78 10.03
C GLY A 314 6.33 17.79 9.92
N PRO A 315 5.65 18.90 10.29
CA PRO A 315 4.21 19.05 10.07
C PRO A 315 3.77 18.94 8.62
N ILE A 316 4.59 19.43 7.66
CA ILE A 316 4.29 19.29 6.21
C ILE A 316 4.23 17.83 5.81
N PHE A 317 5.22 17.02 6.20
CA PHE A 317 5.19 15.59 5.88
C PHE A 317 4.04 14.85 6.55
N LEU A 318 3.71 15.15 7.81
CA LEU A 318 2.59 14.53 8.49
C LEU A 318 1.23 14.93 7.88
N ALA A 319 1.08 16.20 7.52
CA ALA A 319 -0.12 16.68 6.82
C ALA A 319 -0.26 16.05 5.43
N MET A 320 0.84 15.96 4.68
CA MET A 320 0.85 15.29 3.37
C MET A 320 0.50 13.81 3.51
N ALA A 321 1.04 13.11 4.52
CA ALA A 321 0.71 11.73 4.82
C ALA A 321 -0.78 11.55 5.13
N ALA A 322 -1.34 12.41 5.99
CA ALA A 322 -2.76 12.39 6.33
C ALA A 322 -3.64 12.61 5.09
N LEU A 323 -3.29 13.57 4.24
CA LEU A 323 -4.02 13.84 2.99
C LEU A 323 -3.93 12.67 1.99
N LEU A 324 -2.75 12.05 1.85
CA LEU A 324 -2.58 10.85 1.02
C LEU A 324 -3.43 9.68 1.56
N GLY A 325 -3.49 9.53 2.88
CA GLY A 325 -4.34 8.55 3.55
C GLY A 325 -5.83 8.83 3.30
N LEU A 326 -6.29 10.05 3.57
CA LEU A 326 -7.66 10.49 3.33
C LEU A 326 -8.07 10.27 1.86
N GLY A 327 -7.23 10.71 0.92
CA GLY A 327 -7.45 10.53 -0.51
C GLY A 327 -7.54 9.06 -0.91
N SER A 328 -6.67 8.21 -0.35
CA SER A 328 -6.69 6.76 -0.62
C SER A 328 -8.00 6.11 -0.15
N GLY A 329 -8.47 6.46 1.03
CA GLY A 329 -9.76 5.98 1.56
C GLY A 329 -10.94 6.48 0.73
N SER A 330 -10.92 7.76 0.36
CA SER A 330 -11.96 8.40 -0.43
C SER A 330 -12.08 7.82 -1.85
N VAL A 331 -10.97 7.71 -2.57
CA VAL A 331 -10.98 7.17 -3.95
C VAL A 331 -11.42 5.72 -3.94
N PHE A 332 -11.00 4.92 -2.96
CA PHE A 332 -11.43 3.52 -2.87
C PHE A 332 -12.93 3.40 -2.55
N GLY A 333 -13.47 4.29 -1.72
CA GLY A 333 -14.92 4.42 -1.50
C GLY A 333 -15.68 4.84 -2.76
N TRP A 334 -15.05 5.65 -3.62
CA TRP A 334 -15.65 6.06 -4.89
C TRP A 334 -15.83 4.91 -5.88
N VAL A 335 -14.92 3.91 -5.85
CA VAL A 335 -15.00 2.72 -6.72
C VAL A 335 -16.34 2.00 -6.56
N GLY A 336 -16.79 1.83 -5.32
CA GLY A 336 -18.07 1.15 -5.03
C GLY A 336 -19.31 1.88 -5.60
N ARG A 337 -19.17 3.19 -5.88
CA ARG A 337 -20.25 4.03 -6.43
C ARG A 337 -20.15 4.22 -7.95
N ALA A 338 -18.93 4.13 -8.50
CA ALA A 338 -18.66 4.37 -9.92
C ALA A 338 -18.71 3.10 -10.77
N ALA A 339 -18.56 1.93 -10.16
CA ALA A 339 -18.55 0.64 -10.85
C ALA A 339 -19.90 -0.09 -10.68
N ASP A 340 -20.31 -0.78 -11.76
CA ASP A 340 -21.46 -1.70 -11.70
C ASP A 340 -21.23 -2.76 -10.62
N PRO A 341 -22.22 -3.07 -9.75
CA PRO A 341 -22.11 -4.09 -8.70
C PRO A 341 -21.53 -5.43 -9.15
N LYS A 342 -21.81 -5.83 -10.39
CA LYS A 342 -21.27 -7.07 -10.98
C LYS A 342 -19.78 -7.01 -11.29
N ASN A 343 -19.20 -5.82 -11.44
CA ASN A 343 -17.84 -5.60 -11.86
C ASN A 343 -16.96 -4.96 -10.76
N VAL A 344 -17.54 -4.52 -9.64
CA VAL A 344 -16.82 -3.80 -8.54
C VAL A 344 -15.55 -4.52 -8.11
N GLY A 345 -15.57 -5.84 -7.96
CA GLY A 345 -14.40 -6.61 -7.52
C GLY A 345 -13.24 -6.52 -8.52
N ALA A 346 -13.51 -6.68 -9.81
CA ALA A 346 -12.48 -6.59 -10.85
C ALA A 346 -11.95 -5.17 -11.01
N VAL A 347 -12.84 -4.18 -10.99
CA VAL A 347 -12.47 -2.74 -11.05
C VAL A 347 -11.61 -2.37 -9.83
N SER A 348 -12.01 -2.78 -8.62
CA SER A 348 -11.22 -2.55 -7.40
C SER A 348 -9.83 -3.18 -7.47
N GLY A 349 -9.73 -4.40 -8.02
CA GLY A 349 -8.45 -5.09 -8.20
C GLY A 349 -7.51 -4.35 -9.14
N VAL A 350 -8.02 -3.89 -10.29
CA VAL A 350 -7.24 -3.10 -11.27
C VAL A 350 -6.81 -1.77 -10.67
N ILE A 351 -7.70 -1.06 -9.97
CA ILE A 351 -7.38 0.20 -9.30
C ILE A 351 -6.35 0.00 -8.19
N ALA A 352 -6.45 -1.08 -7.41
CA ALA A 352 -5.48 -1.38 -6.36
C ALA A 352 -4.08 -1.69 -6.93
N ALA A 353 -4.00 -2.37 -8.07
CA ALA A 353 -2.75 -2.62 -8.78
C ALA A 353 -2.16 -1.31 -9.35
N ALA A 354 -2.97 -0.50 -10.02
CA ALA A 354 -2.57 0.80 -10.54
C ALA A 354 -2.08 1.74 -9.43
N GLY A 355 -2.79 1.76 -8.28
CA GLY A 355 -2.38 2.53 -7.12
C GLY A 355 -0.99 2.14 -6.60
N ALA A 356 -0.73 0.85 -6.48
CA ALA A 356 0.60 0.39 -6.05
C ALA A 356 1.68 0.70 -7.09
N LEU A 357 1.37 0.54 -8.39
CA LEU A 357 2.28 0.89 -9.49
C LEU A 357 2.61 2.40 -9.49
N GLY A 358 1.65 3.26 -9.09
CA GLY A 358 1.89 4.67 -8.87
C GLY A 358 2.99 4.97 -7.84
N GLY A 359 3.26 4.04 -6.92
CA GLY A 359 4.37 4.15 -5.96
C GLY A 359 5.74 3.81 -6.52
N PHE A 360 5.81 3.20 -7.69
CA PHE A 360 7.07 2.83 -8.36
C PHE A 360 7.78 4.04 -8.99
N PHE A 361 7.03 4.91 -9.66
CA PHE A 361 7.61 6.00 -10.45
C PHE A 361 8.22 7.14 -9.62
N PRO A 362 7.60 7.62 -8.51
CA PRO A 362 8.13 8.77 -7.79
C PRO A 362 9.56 8.60 -7.27
N PRO A 363 9.98 7.46 -6.67
CA PRO A 363 11.38 7.25 -6.29
C PRO A 363 12.34 7.37 -7.48
N LEU A 364 11.95 6.85 -8.65
CA LEU A 364 12.78 6.94 -9.87
C LEU A 364 12.93 8.38 -10.35
N VAL A 365 11.82 9.14 -10.36
CA VAL A 365 11.84 10.56 -10.71
C VAL A 365 12.72 11.33 -9.74
N MET A 366 12.57 11.09 -8.43
CA MET A 366 13.37 11.72 -7.39
C MET A 366 14.87 11.42 -7.56
N GLY A 367 15.23 10.16 -7.81
CA GLY A 367 16.64 9.76 -8.00
C GLY A 367 17.25 10.28 -9.30
N ALA A 368 16.48 10.31 -10.40
CA ALA A 368 16.92 10.79 -11.70
C ALA A 368 17.08 12.32 -11.75
N THR A 369 16.33 13.04 -10.93
CA THR A 369 16.32 14.52 -10.90
C THR A 369 17.07 15.10 -9.70
N TYR A 370 17.73 14.27 -8.90
CA TYR A 370 18.51 14.73 -7.76
C TYR A 370 19.74 15.50 -8.20
N ASP A 371 19.83 16.76 -7.79
CA ASP A 371 21.02 17.58 -7.96
C ASP A 371 21.99 17.33 -6.79
N ALA A 372 23.02 16.55 -7.07
CA ALA A 372 24.01 16.21 -6.06
C ALA A 372 24.92 17.39 -5.69
N ALA A 373 25.14 18.35 -6.60
CA ALA A 373 25.99 19.53 -6.35
C ALA A 373 25.34 20.48 -5.34
N HIS A 374 24.03 20.68 -5.45
CA HIS A 374 23.26 21.54 -4.54
C HIS A 374 22.43 20.76 -3.51
N ARG A 375 22.56 19.45 -3.47
CA ARG A 375 21.78 18.55 -2.59
C ARG A 375 20.27 18.84 -2.68
N ASN A 376 19.71 18.79 -3.89
CA ASN A 376 18.40 19.34 -4.17
C ASN A 376 17.50 18.35 -4.92
N TYR A 377 16.23 18.27 -4.48
CA TYR A 377 15.15 17.49 -5.12
C TYR A 377 14.07 18.38 -5.75
N PHE A 378 14.36 19.65 -6.02
CA PHE A 378 13.37 20.63 -6.48
C PHE A 378 12.59 20.16 -7.71
N ILE A 379 13.29 19.66 -8.73
CA ILE A 379 12.66 19.20 -9.98
C ILE A 379 11.72 18.01 -9.69
N GLY A 380 12.22 16.99 -8.99
CA GLY A 380 11.44 15.79 -8.69
C GLY A 380 10.18 16.10 -7.89
N LEU A 381 10.29 16.89 -6.82
CA LEU A 381 9.15 17.27 -5.99
C LEU A 381 8.16 18.18 -6.72
N THR A 382 8.64 19.11 -7.56
CA THR A 382 7.79 19.93 -8.42
C THR A 382 7.00 19.08 -9.42
N LEU A 383 7.63 18.09 -10.05
CA LEU A 383 6.94 17.16 -10.95
C LEU A 383 5.86 16.35 -10.22
N LEU A 384 6.13 15.93 -8.99
CA LEU A 384 5.12 15.25 -8.15
C LEU A 384 3.97 16.18 -7.77
N ALA A 385 4.27 17.45 -7.42
CA ALA A 385 3.25 18.46 -7.15
C ALA A 385 2.37 18.72 -8.36
N VAL A 386 2.96 18.86 -9.56
CA VAL A 386 2.23 19.02 -10.83
C VAL A 386 1.38 17.78 -11.12
N THR A 387 1.91 16.57 -10.89
CA THR A 387 1.13 15.33 -11.08
C THR A 387 -0.10 15.30 -10.16
N ALA A 388 0.04 15.73 -8.91
CA ALA A 388 -1.08 15.84 -7.98
C ALA A 388 -2.08 16.92 -8.41
N ALA A 389 -1.62 18.04 -8.97
CA ALA A 389 -2.49 19.09 -9.54
C ALA A 389 -3.25 18.60 -10.77
N VAL A 390 -2.60 17.84 -11.66
CA VAL A 390 -3.26 17.20 -12.80
C VAL A 390 -4.31 16.18 -12.35
N ALA A 391 -3.98 15.39 -11.32
CA ALA A 391 -4.95 14.46 -10.73
C ALA A 391 -6.14 15.21 -10.11
N PHE A 392 -5.90 16.32 -9.38
CA PHE A 392 -6.93 17.20 -8.87
C PHE A 392 -7.84 17.70 -9.99
N ALA A 393 -7.29 18.21 -11.08
CA ALA A 393 -8.05 18.67 -12.24
C ALA A 393 -8.82 17.51 -12.90
N SER A 394 -8.23 16.33 -13.04
CA SER A 394 -8.87 15.17 -13.64
C SER A 394 -10.04 14.63 -12.82
N ALA A 395 -10.06 14.84 -11.51
CA ALA A 395 -11.15 14.44 -10.63
C ALA A 395 -12.48 15.18 -10.96
N PHE A 396 -12.42 16.38 -11.60
CA PHE A 396 -13.62 17.06 -12.11
C PHE A 396 -14.32 16.25 -13.20
N LEU A 397 -13.58 15.51 -13.98
CA LEU A 397 -14.09 14.73 -15.11
C LEU A 397 -14.79 13.41 -14.71
N VAL A 398 -14.64 12.98 -13.46
CA VAL A 398 -15.32 11.78 -12.96
C VAL A 398 -16.79 12.08 -12.72
N LYS A 399 -17.67 11.48 -13.53
CA LYS A 399 -19.11 11.81 -13.59
C LYS A 399 -19.92 11.27 -12.39
N HIS A 400 -19.45 10.20 -11.71
CA HIS A 400 -20.21 9.55 -10.64
C HIS A 400 -19.59 9.88 -9.29
N GLY A 401 -20.35 10.42 -8.37
CA GLY A 401 -19.88 10.80 -7.03
C GLY A 401 -20.80 11.80 -6.30
N GLY A 402 -22.08 11.86 -6.69
CA GLY A 402 -23.08 12.61 -5.93
C GLY A 402 -23.22 12.09 -4.49
N LYS A 403 -23.83 12.92 -3.62
CA LYS A 403 -24.24 12.51 -2.26
C LYS A 403 -24.99 11.17 -2.37
N PRO A 404 -24.85 10.27 -1.37
CA PRO A 404 -25.71 9.10 -1.31
C PRO A 404 -27.17 9.59 -1.36
N GLU A 405 -27.98 9.08 -2.27
CA GLU A 405 -29.41 9.20 -2.15
C GLU A 405 -29.75 8.45 -0.86
N HIS A 406 -29.98 9.17 0.22
CA HIS A 406 -30.68 8.63 1.37
C HIS A 406 -31.98 8.04 0.81
N HIS A 407 -32.11 6.74 0.87
CA HIS A 407 -33.31 6.06 0.50
C HIS A 407 -34.50 6.82 1.09
N LYS A 408 -35.31 7.40 0.20
CA LYS A 408 -36.66 7.89 0.53
C LYS A 408 -37.61 6.73 0.89
N ALA A 409 -37.06 5.55 1.23
CA ALA A 409 -37.83 4.37 1.60
C ALA A 409 -38.43 4.45 3.01
N ASP A 410 -37.93 5.34 3.89
CA ASP A 410 -38.50 5.47 5.24
C ASP A 410 -39.61 6.54 5.37
N ALA A 411 -39.93 7.26 4.27
CA ALA A 411 -40.99 8.26 4.27
C ALA A 411 -42.34 7.75 3.74
N ALA A 412 -42.40 6.49 3.27
CA ALA A 412 -43.64 5.88 2.79
C ALA A 412 -44.23 4.81 3.75
N ALA A 413 -43.63 4.67 4.95
CA ALA A 413 -44.06 3.73 6.00
C ALA A 413 -44.44 4.46 7.31
N LYS A 414 -45.01 5.68 7.18
CA LYS A 414 -45.74 6.35 8.28
C LYS A 414 -47.13 6.75 7.82
#